data_856b7beb43fe322989d41bec542e45c3
#
_entry.id   856b7beb43fe322989d41bec542e45c3
#
_cell.length_a   1.000
_cell.length_b   1.000
_cell.length_c   1.000
_cell.angle_alpha   90.00
_cell.angle_beta   90.00
_cell.angle_gamma   90.00
#
_symmetry.space_group_name_H-M   'P 1'
#
loop_
_entity.id
_entity.type
_entity.pdbx_description
1 polymer ?
#
loop_
_entity_poly.entity_id
_entity_poly.type
_entity_poly.pdbx_seq_one_letter_code
_entity_poly.pdbx_strand_id
1 'polypeptide(L)'
;MEQHRTTKEWIMDQFARYPTLRPQDLLKGLHQSVQGCGHFISDEAAARALLTKECESPGPSAEIELLDGPYCRVHLGYLKESGLSPETLFRLFLLSAEQPAGNTEDLQIKLSALENFATEDILPFPREELLAAINMWKTQGCPACRHSPEFRVSYQPAYRVICREFLWCLPLLSAIDQKRSQQDRLIVAIEGGSASGKTTLATLLSRIYDCTVFHMDDFFLRPEQRLPQRLAEPGGNVDRERFYEEVLKPLTVGQPIQYRRYDCHTQTLQPPVELMPKPLSIVEGAYSLHPSLADCYDLSAVLRISPELQHRRILTRNGPEMAERFFSLWVPLETAYFEATDPAGRCDLILEVPE
;
A
#
# COMPACT_ATOMS: atom_id res chain seq x y z
N MET A 1 9.65 5.18 13.20
CA MET A 1 10.23 6.45 12.68
C MET A 1 11.12 6.11 11.50
N GLU A 2 10.57 6.14 10.27
CA GLU A 2 11.44 6.15 9.10
C GLU A 2 12.08 7.54 9.02
N GLN A 3 13.38 7.61 9.31
CA GLN A 3 14.17 8.83 9.15
C GLN A 3 14.00 9.31 7.70
N HIS A 4 13.51 10.53 7.51
CA HIS A 4 13.57 11.21 6.20
C HIS A 4 15.04 11.28 5.79
N ARG A 5 15.39 10.49 4.79
CA ARG A 5 16.74 10.45 4.23
C ARG A 5 17.02 11.83 3.62
N THR A 6 18.14 12.42 3.98
CA THR A 6 18.53 13.71 3.41
C THR A 6 19.00 13.54 1.95
N THR A 7 18.92 14.58 1.16
CA THR A 7 19.46 14.59 -0.23
C THR A 7 20.91 14.13 -0.27
N LYS A 8 21.72 14.55 0.72
CA LYS A 8 23.13 14.14 0.83
C LYS A 8 23.27 12.62 1.05
N GLU A 9 22.53 12.05 1.97
CA GLU A 9 22.55 10.60 2.24
C GLU A 9 22.10 9.80 1.02
N TRP A 10 21.09 10.30 0.29
CA TRP A 10 20.65 9.68 -0.95
C TRP A 10 21.76 9.71 -2.02
N ILE A 11 22.42 10.86 -2.23
CA ILE A 11 23.52 11.00 -3.19
C ILE A 11 24.66 10.03 -2.86
N MET A 12 25.05 9.92 -1.58
CA MET A 12 26.09 9.00 -1.14
C MET A 12 25.74 7.54 -1.41
N ASP A 13 24.48 7.17 -1.18
CA ASP A 13 23.99 5.84 -1.51
C ASP A 13 24.04 5.58 -3.03
N GLN A 14 23.67 6.57 -3.86
CA GLN A 14 23.78 6.44 -5.31
C GLN A 14 25.22 6.18 -5.77
N PHE A 15 26.20 6.86 -5.18
CA PHE A 15 27.61 6.61 -5.48
C PHE A 15 28.07 5.22 -5.06
N ALA A 16 27.62 4.74 -3.89
CA ALA A 16 27.95 3.41 -3.42
C ALA A 16 27.32 2.30 -4.28
N ARG A 17 26.07 2.50 -4.70
CA ARG A 17 25.33 1.52 -5.55
C ARG A 17 25.80 1.50 -6.98
N TYR A 18 26.13 2.67 -7.54
CA TYR A 18 26.36 2.89 -8.95
C TYR A 18 27.69 3.61 -9.23
N PRO A 19 28.85 2.97 -9.04
CA PRO A 19 30.18 3.61 -9.22
C PRO A 19 30.41 4.23 -10.60
N THR A 20 29.68 3.81 -11.64
CA THR A 20 29.81 4.38 -13.00
C THR A 20 28.71 5.38 -13.36
N LEU A 21 27.92 5.82 -12.36
CA LEU A 21 26.87 6.81 -12.61
C LEU A 21 27.48 8.14 -13.10
N ARG A 22 26.67 8.89 -13.85
CA ARG A 22 27.03 10.22 -14.39
C ARG A 22 26.12 11.30 -13.77
N PRO A 23 26.46 12.57 -13.87
CA PRO A 23 25.60 13.66 -13.38
C PRO A 23 24.15 13.55 -13.85
N GLN A 24 23.91 13.15 -15.08
CA GLN A 24 22.58 12.94 -15.66
C GLN A 24 21.75 11.91 -14.85
N ASP A 25 22.36 10.88 -14.27
CA ASP A 25 21.69 9.85 -13.51
C ASP A 25 21.22 10.37 -12.14
N LEU A 26 22.00 11.26 -11.51
CA LEU A 26 21.59 11.98 -10.30
C LEU A 26 20.42 12.92 -10.60
N LEU A 27 20.52 13.73 -11.67
CA LEU A 27 19.43 14.64 -12.07
C LEU A 27 18.14 13.89 -12.36
N LYS A 28 18.23 12.70 -13.00
CA LYS A 28 17.08 11.81 -13.18
C LYS A 28 16.47 11.39 -11.86
N GLY A 29 17.29 10.95 -10.90
CA GLY A 29 16.83 10.53 -9.59
C GLY A 29 16.17 11.65 -8.81
N LEU A 30 16.76 12.86 -8.81
CA LEU A 30 16.17 14.05 -8.20
C LEU A 30 14.84 14.44 -8.87
N HIS A 31 14.77 14.40 -10.19
CA HIS A 31 13.51 14.64 -10.90
C HIS A 31 12.43 13.65 -10.47
N GLN A 32 12.75 12.36 -10.44
CA GLN A 32 11.81 11.31 -10.04
C GLN A 32 11.39 11.44 -8.57
N SER A 33 12.28 11.87 -7.69
CA SER A 33 12.00 12.06 -6.26
C SER A 33 11.01 13.19 -5.96
N VAL A 34 10.86 14.15 -6.89
CA VAL A 34 9.96 15.30 -6.74
C VAL A 34 8.75 15.16 -7.68
N GLN A 35 8.98 14.89 -8.95
CA GLN A 35 7.94 14.89 -9.98
C GLN A 35 7.27 13.51 -10.16
N GLY A 36 7.78 12.47 -9.49
CA GLY A 36 7.26 11.12 -9.62
C GLY A 36 7.29 10.59 -11.05
N CYS A 37 6.19 9.98 -11.48
CA CYS A 37 6.11 9.24 -12.75
C CYS A 37 5.01 9.70 -13.71
N GLY A 38 4.22 10.74 -13.37
CA GLY A 38 3.05 11.15 -14.15
C GLY A 38 3.36 11.48 -15.63
N HIS A 39 4.55 12.03 -15.90
CA HIS A 39 4.99 12.35 -17.25
C HIS A 39 5.28 11.14 -18.16
N PHE A 40 5.33 9.92 -17.61
CA PHE A 40 5.54 8.68 -18.39
C PHE A 40 4.27 8.07 -18.96
N ILE A 41 3.09 8.57 -18.56
CA ILE A 41 1.80 7.98 -18.91
C ILE A 41 1.03 8.92 -19.85
N SER A 42 1.52 9.09 -21.07
CA SER A 42 0.76 9.74 -22.13
C SER A 42 -0.21 8.79 -22.86
N ASP A 43 0.11 7.49 -22.84
CA ASP A 43 -0.69 6.40 -23.42
C ASP A 43 -0.58 5.18 -22.48
N GLU A 44 -1.70 4.87 -21.81
CA GLU A 44 -1.75 3.76 -20.85
C GLU A 44 -1.50 2.40 -21.53
N ALA A 45 -2.05 2.18 -22.71
CA ALA A 45 -1.88 0.91 -23.42
C ALA A 45 -0.42 0.69 -23.84
N ALA A 46 0.24 1.74 -24.35
CA ALA A 46 1.64 1.69 -24.70
C ALA A 46 2.53 1.49 -23.47
N ALA A 47 2.25 2.17 -22.35
CA ALA A 47 3.00 2.01 -21.10
C ALA A 47 2.86 0.60 -20.51
N ARG A 48 1.67 0.01 -20.59
CA ARG A 48 1.40 -1.38 -20.18
C ARG A 48 2.15 -2.39 -21.05
N ALA A 49 2.08 -2.24 -22.38
CA ALA A 49 2.78 -3.09 -23.33
C ALA A 49 4.31 -3.04 -23.14
N LEU A 50 4.84 -1.83 -22.85
CA LEU A 50 6.25 -1.66 -22.55
C LEU A 50 6.65 -2.40 -21.27
N LEU A 51 5.86 -2.28 -20.18
CA LEU A 51 6.12 -3.01 -18.94
C LEU A 51 6.13 -4.53 -19.18
N THR A 52 5.12 -5.05 -19.88
CA THR A 52 5.04 -6.48 -20.20
C THR A 52 6.30 -6.96 -20.92
N LYS A 53 6.74 -6.23 -21.93
CA LYS A 53 7.97 -6.53 -22.68
C LYS A 53 9.23 -6.47 -21.79
N GLU A 54 9.35 -5.47 -20.92
CA GLU A 54 10.50 -5.33 -20.01
C GLU A 54 10.52 -6.46 -18.97
N CYS A 55 9.37 -7.00 -18.56
CA CYS A 55 9.30 -8.15 -17.66
C CYS A 55 9.84 -9.45 -18.27
N GLU A 56 9.95 -9.57 -19.61
CA GLU A 56 10.61 -10.72 -20.27
C GLU A 56 12.13 -10.73 -20.01
N SER A 57 12.72 -9.54 -19.77
CA SER A 57 14.13 -9.34 -19.43
C SER A 57 14.26 -8.28 -18.33
N PRO A 58 13.94 -8.61 -17.08
CA PRO A 58 13.70 -7.64 -16.01
C PRO A 58 14.95 -6.91 -15.49
N GLY A 59 16.12 -7.16 -16.09
CA GLY A 59 17.39 -6.65 -15.59
C GLY A 59 17.90 -7.44 -14.36
N PRO A 60 19.09 -7.11 -13.85
CA PRO A 60 19.73 -7.88 -12.79
C PRO A 60 19.24 -7.53 -11.38
N SER A 61 18.62 -6.37 -11.17
CA SER A 61 18.20 -5.91 -9.84
C SER A 61 16.78 -6.32 -9.48
N ALA A 62 16.61 -6.84 -8.26
CA ALA A 62 15.33 -7.17 -7.66
C ALA A 62 15.00 -6.28 -6.43
N GLU A 63 15.73 -5.19 -6.25
CA GLU A 63 15.60 -4.30 -5.10
C GLU A 63 14.44 -3.31 -5.26
N ILE A 64 13.99 -2.79 -4.12
CA ILE A 64 13.19 -1.57 -4.02
C ILE A 64 14.15 -0.45 -3.59
N GLU A 65 14.38 0.49 -4.49
CA GLU A 65 15.29 1.61 -4.27
C GLU A 65 14.51 2.85 -3.82
N LEU A 66 14.75 3.29 -2.57
CA LEU A 66 14.13 4.51 -2.05
C LEU A 66 14.76 5.75 -2.68
N LEU A 67 13.94 6.65 -3.20
CA LEU A 67 14.36 7.97 -3.63
C LEU A 67 14.36 8.96 -2.45
N ASP A 68 14.97 10.12 -2.67
CA ASP A 68 14.90 11.24 -1.72
C ASP A 68 13.53 11.93 -1.82
N GLY A 69 12.51 11.38 -1.15
CA GLY A 69 11.15 11.89 -1.19
C GLY A 69 10.08 10.79 -1.14
N PRO A 70 8.86 11.10 -1.62
CA PRO A 70 7.71 10.21 -1.47
C PRO A 70 7.67 9.05 -2.46
N TYR A 71 8.70 8.86 -3.29
CA TYR A 71 8.74 7.85 -4.33
C TYR A 71 9.85 6.82 -4.12
N CYS A 72 9.68 5.67 -4.75
CA CYS A 72 10.70 4.63 -4.85
C CYS A 72 10.71 4.00 -6.25
N ARG A 73 11.82 3.33 -6.60
CA ARG A 73 11.94 2.50 -7.80
C ARG A 73 11.75 1.04 -7.41
N VAL A 74 10.76 0.39 -7.98
CA VAL A 74 10.59 -1.07 -7.87
C VAL A 74 11.22 -1.69 -9.10
N HIS A 75 12.37 -2.34 -8.93
CA HIS A 75 13.06 -3.04 -10.01
C HIS A 75 12.28 -4.28 -10.43
N LEU A 76 12.25 -4.57 -11.75
CA LEU A 76 11.37 -5.61 -12.28
C LEU A 76 11.77 -7.03 -11.84
N GLY A 77 13.02 -7.25 -11.44
CA GLY A 77 13.44 -8.50 -10.80
C GLY A 77 12.68 -8.81 -9.52
N TYR A 78 12.24 -7.78 -8.77
CA TYR A 78 11.41 -7.93 -7.57
C TYR A 78 10.12 -8.72 -7.84
N LEU A 79 9.50 -8.55 -9.01
CA LEU A 79 8.26 -9.25 -9.37
C LEU A 79 8.44 -10.77 -9.33
N LYS A 80 9.58 -11.25 -9.83
CA LYS A 80 9.90 -12.68 -9.86
C LYS A 80 10.15 -13.24 -8.46
N GLU A 81 10.82 -12.46 -7.60
CA GLU A 81 11.17 -12.90 -6.25
C GLU A 81 9.96 -12.81 -5.29
N SER A 82 9.16 -11.75 -5.39
CA SER A 82 8.01 -11.52 -4.52
C SER A 82 6.72 -12.19 -4.98
N GLY A 83 6.63 -12.58 -6.25
CA GLY A 83 5.38 -13.07 -6.86
C GLY A 83 4.35 -11.96 -7.16
N LEU A 84 4.74 -10.69 -7.03
CA LEU A 84 3.90 -9.56 -7.44
C LEU A 84 3.70 -9.60 -8.96
N SER A 85 2.47 -9.45 -9.44
CA SER A 85 2.20 -9.48 -10.87
C SER A 85 2.61 -8.17 -11.56
N PRO A 86 3.00 -8.21 -12.85
CA PRO A 86 3.22 -7.01 -13.65
C PRO A 86 2.01 -6.08 -13.67
N GLU A 87 0.79 -6.64 -13.70
CA GLU A 87 -0.45 -5.87 -13.70
C GLU A 87 -0.63 -5.10 -12.39
N THR A 88 -0.38 -5.73 -11.24
CA THR A 88 -0.44 -5.06 -9.93
C THR A 88 0.58 -3.93 -9.83
N LEU A 89 1.83 -4.16 -10.26
CA LEU A 89 2.83 -3.09 -10.33
C LEU A 89 2.40 -1.96 -11.27
N PHE A 90 1.78 -2.30 -12.40
CA PHE A 90 1.27 -1.29 -13.34
C PHE A 90 0.14 -0.45 -12.73
N ARG A 91 -0.78 -1.05 -11.99
CA ARG A 91 -1.82 -0.32 -11.26
C ARG A 91 -1.24 0.61 -10.19
N LEU A 92 -0.25 0.15 -9.43
CA LEU A 92 0.45 1.01 -8.47
C LEU A 92 1.17 2.18 -9.16
N PHE A 93 1.77 1.93 -10.32
CA PHE A 93 2.39 2.98 -11.15
C PHE A 93 1.36 4.01 -11.63
N LEU A 94 0.18 3.59 -12.12
CA LEU A 94 -0.90 4.50 -12.49
C LEU A 94 -1.38 5.32 -11.29
N LEU A 95 -1.63 4.68 -10.14
CA LEU A 95 -2.05 5.36 -8.91
C LEU A 95 -1.01 6.39 -8.43
N SER A 96 0.27 6.07 -8.62
CA SER A 96 1.37 7.01 -8.30
C SER A 96 1.42 8.19 -9.25
N ALA A 97 1.04 7.99 -10.52
CA ALA A 97 1.01 9.05 -11.52
C ALA A 97 -0.17 10.03 -11.35
N GLU A 98 -1.23 9.61 -10.65
CA GLU A 98 -2.37 10.46 -10.28
C GLU A 98 -2.03 11.43 -9.15
N GLN A 99 -0.95 11.17 -8.39
CA GLN A 99 -0.52 12.07 -7.33
C GLN A 99 -0.03 13.40 -7.92
N PRO A 100 -0.33 14.52 -7.27
CA PRO A 100 0.16 15.81 -7.73
C PRO A 100 1.69 15.80 -7.79
N ALA A 101 2.23 16.31 -8.87
CA ALA A 101 3.67 16.52 -8.97
C ALA A 101 4.16 17.43 -7.84
N GLY A 102 5.35 17.17 -7.32
CA GLY A 102 5.99 18.03 -6.33
C GLY A 102 6.25 19.42 -6.89
N ASN A 103 6.41 20.38 -6.01
CA ASN A 103 6.61 21.78 -6.42
C ASN A 103 8.04 22.03 -6.92
N THR A 104 8.20 23.12 -7.67
CA THR A 104 9.51 23.55 -8.21
C THR A 104 10.48 23.93 -7.10
N GLU A 105 10.00 24.40 -5.94
CA GLU A 105 10.83 24.79 -4.81
C GLU A 105 11.56 23.59 -4.19
N ASP A 106 10.88 22.46 -4.00
CA ASP A 106 11.50 21.21 -3.54
C ASP A 106 12.62 20.75 -4.47
N LEU A 107 12.41 20.86 -5.78
CA LEU A 107 13.45 20.52 -6.76
C LEU A 107 14.64 21.47 -6.66
N GLN A 108 14.41 22.79 -6.47
CA GLN A 108 15.49 23.77 -6.30
C GLN A 108 16.29 23.54 -5.02
N ILE A 109 15.64 23.18 -3.91
CA ILE A 109 16.31 22.83 -2.64
C ILE A 109 17.26 21.64 -2.87
N LYS A 110 16.80 20.60 -3.53
CA LYS A 110 17.60 19.40 -3.83
C LYS A 110 18.75 19.69 -4.80
N LEU A 111 18.52 20.53 -5.81
CA LEU A 111 19.57 20.98 -6.72
C LEU A 111 20.64 21.80 -6.00
N SER A 112 20.24 22.68 -5.10
CA SER A 112 21.19 23.47 -4.29
C SER A 112 22.02 22.56 -3.37
N ALA A 113 21.40 21.50 -2.80
CA ALA A 113 22.13 20.50 -2.04
C ALA A 113 23.16 19.76 -2.92
N LEU A 114 22.81 19.39 -4.15
CA LEU A 114 23.71 18.75 -5.10
C LEU A 114 24.84 19.67 -5.54
N GLU A 115 24.56 20.97 -5.78
CA GLU A 115 25.59 22.00 -6.09
C GLU A 115 26.57 22.19 -4.93
N ASN A 116 26.07 22.22 -3.68
CA ASN A 116 26.92 22.29 -2.48
C ASN A 116 27.79 21.03 -2.34
N PHE A 117 27.20 19.87 -2.61
CA PHE A 117 27.91 18.60 -2.59
C PHE A 117 29.07 18.56 -3.61
N ALA A 118 28.92 19.25 -4.73
CA ALA A 118 30.00 19.38 -5.72
C ALA A 118 31.27 20.07 -5.19
N THR A 119 31.23 20.73 -4.03
CA THR A 119 32.40 21.31 -3.40
C THR A 119 33.22 20.31 -2.55
N GLU A 120 32.66 19.12 -2.32
CA GLU A 120 33.30 18.03 -1.57
C GLU A 120 34.10 17.13 -2.55
N ASP A 121 35.34 16.75 -2.21
CA ASP A 121 36.24 15.92 -3.04
C ASP A 121 35.86 14.42 -3.07
N ILE A 122 34.56 14.11 -3.16
CA ILE A 122 34.01 12.73 -3.09
C ILE A 122 33.17 12.36 -4.32
N LEU A 123 33.21 13.19 -5.36
CA LEU A 123 32.50 12.92 -6.60
C LEU A 123 33.19 11.81 -7.42
N PRO A 124 32.45 10.86 -8.01
CA PRO A 124 33.02 9.85 -8.93
C PRO A 124 33.32 10.40 -10.33
N PHE A 125 33.12 11.69 -10.57
CA PHE A 125 33.33 12.41 -11.84
C PHE A 125 33.80 13.86 -11.57
N PRO A 126 34.35 14.57 -12.57
CA PRO A 126 34.82 15.95 -12.40
C PRO A 126 33.71 16.89 -11.94
N ARG A 127 34.01 17.78 -11.00
CA ARG A 127 33.10 18.82 -10.51
C ARG A 127 32.51 19.67 -11.62
N GLU A 128 33.33 20.06 -12.58
CA GLU A 128 32.93 20.89 -13.72
C GLU A 128 31.86 20.19 -14.57
N GLU A 129 31.95 18.88 -14.70
CA GLU A 129 30.95 18.05 -15.41
C GLU A 129 29.58 18.12 -14.71
N LEU A 130 29.56 18.00 -13.37
CA LEU A 130 28.33 18.11 -12.60
C LEU A 130 27.68 19.49 -12.73
N LEU A 131 28.47 20.55 -12.53
CA LEU A 131 27.96 21.92 -12.60
C LEU A 131 27.47 22.28 -14.01
N ALA A 132 28.16 21.83 -15.05
CA ALA A 132 27.74 22.02 -16.44
C ALA A 132 26.43 21.30 -16.72
N ALA A 133 26.28 20.05 -16.26
CA ALA A 133 25.05 19.28 -16.40
C ALA A 133 23.87 19.95 -15.70
N ILE A 134 24.04 20.41 -14.44
CA ILE A 134 23.02 21.13 -13.68
C ILE A 134 22.58 22.39 -14.42
N ASN A 135 23.53 23.21 -14.86
CA ASN A 135 23.24 24.48 -15.56
C ASN A 135 22.49 24.24 -16.88
N MET A 136 22.94 23.28 -17.68
CA MET A 136 22.26 22.90 -18.92
C MET A 136 20.83 22.43 -18.64
N TRP A 137 20.63 21.56 -17.63
CA TRP A 137 19.33 21.04 -17.28
C TRP A 137 18.37 22.12 -16.76
N LYS A 138 18.87 23.07 -15.92
CA LYS A 138 18.12 24.27 -15.48
C LYS A 138 17.68 25.14 -16.66
N THR A 139 18.58 25.38 -17.63
CA THR A 139 18.27 26.18 -18.83
C THR A 139 17.15 25.53 -19.66
N GLN A 140 17.04 24.23 -19.66
CA GLN A 140 15.99 23.46 -20.35
C GLN A 140 14.69 23.37 -19.56
N GLY A 141 14.59 23.94 -18.36
CA GLY A 141 13.40 23.85 -17.49
C GLY A 141 13.30 22.55 -16.70
N CYS A 142 14.42 21.89 -16.44
CA CYS A 142 14.51 20.66 -15.65
C CYS A 142 13.62 19.50 -16.19
N PRO A 143 13.68 19.16 -17.48
CA PRO A 143 12.82 18.12 -18.06
C PRO A 143 13.16 16.72 -17.52
N ALA A 144 12.21 15.80 -17.64
CA ALA A 144 12.49 14.38 -17.44
C ALA A 144 13.62 13.91 -18.36
N CYS A 145 14.58 13.15 -17.84
CA CYS A 145 15.71 12.66 -18.61
C CYS A 145 15.85 11.14 -18.53
N ARG A 146 16.57 10.56 -19.49
CA ARG A 146 16.92 9.13 -19.50
C ARG A 146 18.19 8.92 -18.69
N HIS A 147 18.45 7.67 -18.29
CA HIS A 147 19.76 7.30 -17.78
C HIS A 147 20.86 7.49 -18.83
N SER A 148 22.08 7.79 -18.36
CA SER A 148 23.26 7.88 -19.20
C SER A 148 23.51 6.56 -19.97
N PRO A 149 24.19 6.60 -21.12
CA PRO A 149 24.59 5.37 -21.83
C PRO A 149 25.40 4.43 -20.95
N GLU A 150 26.35 4.97 -20.19
CA GLU A 150 27.22 4.23 -19.27
C GLU A 150 26.40 3.51 -18.20
N PHE A 151 25.45 4.19 -17.57
CA PHE A 151 24.57 3.60 -16.59
C PHE A 151 23.74 2.45 -17.17
N ARG A 152 23.17 2.66 -18.37
CA ARG A 152 22.35 1.65 -19.02
C ARG A 152 23.13 0.40 -19.39
N VAL A 153 24.38 0.55 -19.82
CA VAL A 153 25.26 -0.59 -20.15
C VAL A 153 25.67 -1.33 -18.88
N SER A 154 26.05 -0.60 -17.80
CA SER A 154 26.56 -1.20 -16.58
C SER A 154 25.48 -1.86 -15.73
N TYR A 155 24.28 -1.24 -15.63
CA TYR A 155 23.27 -1.65 -14.66
C TYR A 155 21.96 -2.16 -15.26
N GLN A 156 21.74 -2.02 -16.56
CA GLN A 156 20.55 -2.47 -17.29
C GLN A 156 19.25 -2.11 -16.51
N PRO A 157 19.01 -0.83 -16.17
CA PRO A 157 17.94 -0.46 -15.26
C PRO A 157 16.57 -0.74 -15.86
N ALA A 158 15.80 -1.58 -15.20
CA ALA A 158 14.41 -1.89 -15.51
C ALA A 158 13.58 -1.78 -14.23
N TYR A 159 12.78 -0.72 -14.10
CA TYR A 159 12.00 -0.44 -12.89
C TYR A 159 10.76 0.41 -13.19
N ARG A 160 9.83 0.47 -12.23
CA ARG A 160 8.76 1.47 -12.18
C ARG A 160 8.90 2.32 -10.92
N VAL A 161 8.59 3.61 -11.07
CA VAL A 161 8.54 4.56 -9.95
C VAL A 161 7.13 4.54 -9.38
N ILE A 162 7.00 4.24 -8.10
CA ILE A 162 5.73 4.25 -7.38
C ILE A 162 5.84 5.09 -6.11
N CYS A 163 4.68 5.46 -5.54
CA CYS A 163 4.63 6.11 -4.24
C CYS A 163 5.13 5.17 -3.14
N ARG A 164 5.99 5.68 -2.28
CA ARG A 164 6.56 4.96 -1.13
C ARG A 164 5.46 4.49 -0.16
N GLU A 165 4.36 5.23 -0.08
CA GLU A 165 3.20 4.87 0.73
C GLU A 165 2.58 3.50 0.42
N PHE A 166 2.89 2.89 -0.74
CA PHE A 166 2.40 1.56 -1.10
C PHE A 166 3.31 0.42 -0.59
N LEU A 167 4.51 0.72 -0.11
CA LEU A 167 5.50 -0.31 0.23
C LEU A 167 5.04 -1.24 1.35
N TRP A 168 4.37 -0.70 2.36
CA TRP A 168 3.93 -1.48 3.51
C TRP A 168 2.90 -2.58 3.17
N CYS A 169 2.13 -2.39 2.10
CA CYS A 169 1.12 -3.38 1.67
C CYS A 169 1.60 -4.30 0.53
N LEU A 170 2.81 -4.10 -0.03
CA LEU A 170 3.34 -4.99 -1.07
C LEU A 170 3.34 -6.47 -0.70
N PRO A 171 3.65 -6.88 0.55
CA PRO A 171 3.56 -8.29 0.93
C PRO A 171 2.17 -8.89 0.72
N LEU A 172 1.12 -8.14 1.05
CA LEU A 172 -0.26 -8.58 0.83
C LEU A 172 -0.60 -8.65 -0.66
N LEU A 173 -0.20 -7.65 -1.45
CA LEU A 173 -0.42 -7.63 -2.90
C LEU A 173 0.27 -8.82 -3.57
N SER A 174 1.51 -9.11 -3.18
CA SER A 174 2.25 -10.28 -3.67
C SER A 174 1.55 -11.60 -3.31
N ALA A 175 1.07 -11.74 -2.08
CA ALA A 175 0.36 -12.95 -1.64
C ALA A 175 -0.98 -13.12 -2.37
N ILE A 176 -1.72 -12.02 -2.61
CA ILE A 176 -2.94 -12.03 -3.43
C ILE A 176 -2.62 -12.52 -4.85
N ASP A 177 -1.62 -11.95 -5.50
CA ASP A 177 -1.25 -12.31 -6.87
C ASP A 177 -0.80 -13.77 -6.98
N GLN A 178 0.03 -14.24 -6.04
CA GLN A 178 0.45 -15.64 -5.99
C GLN A 178 -0.74 -16.60 -5.85
N LYS A 179 -1.66 -16.34 -4.92
CA LYS A 179 -2.84 -17.20 -4.74
C LYS A 179 -3.79 -17.15 -5.93
N ARG A 180 -4.01 -15.97 -6.53
CA ARG A 180 -4.82 -15.81 -7.75
C ARG A 180 -4.24 -16.52 -8.98
N SER A 181 -2.93 -16.76 -9.02
CA SER A 181 -2.33 -17.58 -10.08
C SER A 181 -2.61 -19.09 -9.94
N GLN A 182 -3.09 -19.51 -8.76
CA GLN A 182 -3.31 -20.91 -8.41
C GLN A 182 -4.78 -21.30 -8.31
N GLN A 183 -5.68 -20.31 -8.12
CA GLN A 183 -7.11 -20.55 -7.92
C GLN A 183 -7.97 -19.44 -8.53
N ASP A 184 -9.15 -19.82 -9.01
CA ASP A 184 -10.06 -18.90 -9.70
C ASP A 184 -10.81 -17.95 -8.75
N ARG A 185 -10.95 -18.34 -7.49
CA ARG A 185 -11.61 -17.54 -6.45
C ARG A 185 -10.70 -17.42 -5.24
N LEU A 186 -10.70 -16.23 -4.64
CA LEU A 186 -9.89 -15.91 -3.47
C LEU A 186 -10.69 -15.05 -2.50
N ILE A 187 -10.76 -15.49 -1.24
CA ILE A 187 -11.37 -14.75 -0.15
C ILE A 187 -10.26 -14.31 0.81
N VAL A 188 -10.09 -12.99 0.95
CA VAL A 188 -9.05 -12.37 1.77
C VAL A 188 -9.68 -11.69 2.97
N ALA A 189 -9.22 -12.02 4.18
CA ALA A 189 -9.60 -11.31 5.40
C ALA A 189 -8.56 -10.26 5.78
N ILE A 190 -9.01 -9.07 6.17
CA ILE A 190 -8.17 -7.98 6.69
C ILE A 190 -8.70 -7.60 8.07
N GLU A 191 -7.97 -8.04 9.09
CA GLU A 191 -8.25 -7.81 10.50
C GLU A 191 -7.42 -6.63 11.05
N GLY A 192 -7.85 -6.06 12.14
CA GLY A 192 -7.09 -5.04 12.86
C GLY A 192 -8.00 -4.16 13.71
N GLY A 193 -7.44 -3.47 14.67
CA GLY A 193 -8.18 -2.57 15.56
C GLY A 193 -8.75 -1.33 14.86
N SER A 194 -9.58 -0.62 15.56
CA SER A 194 -10.12 0.67 15.12
C SER A 194 -9.01 1.60 14.65
N ALA A 195 -9.27 2.34 13.57
CA ALA A 195 -8.34 3.29 12.93
C ALA A 195 -7.01 2.70 12.41
N SER A 196 -6.85 1.37 12.32
CA SER A 196 -5.66 0.75 11.73
C SER A 196 -5.54 0.94 10.22
N GLY A 197 -6.61 1.36 9.52
CA GLY A 197 -6.57 1.63 8.09
C GLY A 197 -7.12 0.51 7.20
N LYS A 198 -7.83 -0.46 7.76
CA LYS A 198 -8.44 -1.59 7.01
C LYS A 198 -9.29 -1.12 5.83
N THR A 199 -10.21 -0.20 6.06
CA THR A 199 -11.09 0.34 5.00
C THR A 199 -10.30 1.12 3.94
N THR A 200 -9.24 1.83 4.35
CA THR A 200 -8.33 2.51 3.41
C THR A 200 -7.60 1.50 2.53
N LEU A 201 -7.09 0.42 3.13
CA LEU A 201 -6.44 -0.66 2.39
C LEU A 201 -7.43 -1.38 1.47
N ALA A 202 -8.64 -1.70 1.92
CA ALA A 202 -9.67 -2.32 1.09
C ALA A 202 -10.07 -1.41 -0.10
N THR A 203 -10.13 -0.10 0.13
CA THR A 203 -10.34 0.89 -0.95
C THR A 203 -9.18 0.88 -1.95
N LEU A 204 -7.93 0.84 -1.48
CA LEU A 204 -6.76 0.72 -2.36
C LEU A 204 -6.82 -0.58 -3.18
N LEU A 205 -7.13 -1.71 -2.53
CA LEU A 205 -7.28 -3.00 -3.21
C LEU A 205 -8.36 -2.97 -4.30
N SER A 206 -9.48 -2.28 -4.07
CA SER A 206 -10.54 -2.13 -5.08
C SER A 206 -10.15 -1.24 -6.27
N ARG A 207 -9.11 -0.42 -6.14
CA ARG A 207 -8.52 0.35 -7.25
C ARG A 207 -7.49 -0.46 -8.04
N ILE A 208 -6.85 -1.43 -7.39
CA ILE A 208 -5.84 -2.30 -8.01
C ILE A 208 -6.52 -3.51 -8.67
N TYR A 209 -7.47 -4.13 -7.99
CA TYR A 209 -8.13 -5.36 -8.40
C TYR A 209 -9.62 -5.15 -8.68
N ASP A 210 -10.16 -5.91 -9.61
CA ASP A 210 -11.60 -6.09 -9.73
C ASP A 210 -12.08 -7.04 -8.62
N CYS A 211 -12.52 -6.48 -7.48
CA CYS A 211 -12.88 -7.23 -6.28
C CYS A 211 -14.22 -6.78 -5.68
N THR A 212 -14.81 -7.66 -4.85
CA THR A 212 -15.94 -7.32 -3.98
C THR A 212 -15.43 -7.08 -2.56
N VAL A 213 -15.89 -6.02 -1.91
CA VAL A 213 -15.51 -5.70 -0.52
C VAL A 213 -16.72 -5.86 0.39
N PHE A 214 -16.54 -6.57 1.50
CA PHE A 214 -17.49 -6.73 2.59
C PHE A 214 -16.94 -6.14 3.87
N HIS A 215 -17.78 -5.43 4.63
CA HIS A 215 -17.41 -4.76 5.86
C HIS A 215 -18.04 -5.47 7.07
N MET A 216 -17.24 -5.87 8.04
CA MET A 216 -17.74 -6.45 9.28
C MET A 216 -18.61 -5.46 10.07
N ASP A 217 -18.37 -4.17 9.91
CA ASP A 217 -19.15 -3.10 10.56
C ASP A 217 -20.63 -3.08 10.10
N ASP A 218 -20.97 -3.69 8.95
CA ASP A 218 -22.34 -3.91 8.49
C ASP A 218 -23.11 -4.97 9.31
N PHE A 219 -22.42 -5.65 10.24
CA PHE A 219 -22.93 -6.80 10.97
C PHE A 219 -22.88 -6.67 12.49
N PHE A 220 -22.96 -5.46 13.03
CA PHE A 220 -23.13 -5.31 14.49
C PHE A 220 -24.44 -5.93 14.97
N LEU A 221 -24.44 -6.36 16.25
CA LEU A 221 -25.64 -6.91 16.89
C LEU A 221 -26.79 -5.91 16.92
N ARG A 222 -27.98 -6.38 16.62
CA ARG A 222 -29.22 -5.65 16.83
C ARG A 222 -29.51 -5.54 18.35
N PRO A 223 -30.29 -4.54 18.81
CA PRO A 223 -30.55 -4.32 20.24
C PRO A 223 -31.01 -5.57 20.99
N GLU A 224 -31.89 -6.37 20.40
CA GLU A 224 -32.44 -7.60 21.00
C GLU A 224 -31.41 -8.74 21.15
N GLN A 225 -30.29 -8.67 20.42
CA GLN A 225 -29.20 -9.66 20.47
C GLN A 225 -28.11 -9.30 21.52
N ARG A 226 -28.14 -8.08 22.06
CA ARG A 226 -27.13 -7.54 22.98
C ARG A 226 -27.31 -8.06 24.41
N LEU A 227 -27.37 -9.37 24.56
CA LEU A 227 -27.46 -10.03 25.86
C LEU A 227 -26.12 -9.90 26.60
N PRO A 228 -26.14 -9.78 27.97
CA PRO A 228 -24.92 -9.66 28.75
C PRO A 228 -23.91 -10.77 28.50
N GLN A 229 -24.38 -12.00 28.36
CA GLN A 229 -23.53 -13.16 28.06
C GLN A 229 -22.86 -13.04 26.71
N ARG A 230 -23.60 -12.57 25.67
CA ARG A 230 -23.06 -12.38 24.32
C ARG A 230 -22.02 -11.27 24.29
N LEU A 231 -22.28 -10.15 24.96
CA LEU A 231 -21.35 -9.03 25.01
C LEU A 231 -20.08 -9.31 25.84
N ALA A 232 -20.14 -10.29 26.73
CA ALA A 232 -18.98 -10.77 27.50
C ALA A 232 -18.07 -11.72 26.70
N GLU A 233 -18.52 -12.24 25.56
CA GLU A 233 -17.69 -13.05 24.67
C GLU A 233 -16.67 -12.16 23.93
N PRO A 234 -15.40 -12.59 23.76
CA PRO A 234 -14.47 -11.92 22.86
C PRO A 234 -15.02 -11.83 21.43
N GLY A 235 -15.16 -10.60 20.91
CA GLY A 235 -15.81 -10.37 19.61
C GLY A 235 -17.32 -10.57 19.59
N GLY A 236 -17.96 -10.63 20.77
CA GLY A 236 -19.39 -10.89 20.91
C GLY A 236 -20.32 -9.75 20.48
N ASN A 237 -19.79 -8.57 20.16
CA ASN A 237 -20.54 -7.39 19.69
C ASN A 237 -20.90 -7.45 18.20
N VAL A 238 -20.45 -8.46 17.45
CA VAL A 238 -20.74 -8.65 16.03
C VAL A 238 -21.64 -9.88 15.83
N ASP A 239 -22.60 -9.76 14.90
CA ASP A 239 -23.49 -10.85 14.46
C ASP A 239 -22.75 -11.74 13.43
N ARG A 240 -21.72 -12.44 13.93
CA ARG A 240 -20.87 -13.31 13.12
C ARG A 240 -21.64 -14.46 12.47
N GLU A 241 -22.70 -14.92 13.13
CA GLU A 241 -23.57 -15.98 12.64
C GLU A 241 -24.33 -15.52 11.38
N ARG A 242 -24.87 -14.30 11.42
CA ARG A 242 -25.54 -13.68 10.26
C ARG A 242 -24.54 -13.41 9.14
N PHE A 243 -23.34 -12.90 9.47
CA PHE A 243 -22.29 -12.68 8.48
C PHE A 243 -21.88 -13.98 7.78
N TYR A 244 -21.74 -15.07 8.54
CA TYR A 244 -21.44 -16.39 7.98
C TYR A 244 -22.55 -16.85 7.03
N GLU A 245 -23.80 -16.87 7.46
CA GLU A 245 -24.92 -17.39 6.66
C GLU A 245 -25.22 -16.52 5.44
N GLU A 246 -25.22 -15.18 5.58
CA GLU A 246 -25.60 -14.27 4.51
C GLU A 246 -24.44 -13.99 3.53
N VAL A 247 -23.18 -14.04 3.97
CA VAL A 247 -22.03 -13.65 3.15
C VAL A 247 -21.03 -14.79 2.94
N LEU A 248 -20.39 -15.32 4.00
CA LEU A 248 -19.27 -16.25 3.82
C LEU A 248 -19.69 -17.58 3.21
N LYS A 249 -20.75 -18.17 3.67
CA LYS A 249 -21.23 -19.46 3.18
C LYS A 249 -21.59 -19.45 1.69
N PRO A 250 -22.39 -18.51 1.14
CA PRO A 250 -22.58 -18.42 -0.30
C PRO A 250 -21.28 -18.01 -1.05
N LEU A 251 -20.42 -17.20 -0.43
CA LEU A 251 -19.16 -16.76 -1.04
C LEU A 251 -18.21 -17.94 -1.28
N THR A 252 -18.03 -18.85 -0.31
CA THR A 252 -17.14 -20.02 -0.44
C THR A 252 -17.53 -20.94 -1.59
N VAL A 253 -18.82 -21.00 -1.94
CA VAL A 253 -19.32 -21.83 -3.07
C VAL A 253 -19.61 -21.01 -4.34
N GLY A 254 -19.37 -19.68 -4.30
CA GLY A 254 -19.54 -18.78 -5.44
C GLY A 254 -20.99 -18.58 -5.88
N GLN A 255 -21.90 -18.59 -4.93
CA GLN A 255 -23.32 -18.34 -5.15
C GLN A 255 -23.66 -16.84 -5.04
N PRO A 256 -24.82 -16.41 -5.55
CA PRO A 256 -25.34 -15.07 -5.29
C PRO A 256 -25.42 -14.78 -3.80
N ILE A 257 -25.04 -13.59 -3.41
CA ILE A 257 -25.05 -13.14 -2.02
C ILE A 257 -26.20 -12.16 -1.84
N GLN A 258 -26.99 -12.38 -0.78
CA GLN A 258 -28.01 -11.45 -0.33
C GLN A 258 -27.82 -11.19 1.16
N TYR A 259 -27.52 -9.93 1.53
CA TYR A 259 -27.32 -9.55 2.91
C TYR A 259 -27.90 -8.18 3.21
N ARG A 260 -28.07 -7.84 4.49
CA ARG A 260 -28.58 -6.56 4.95
C ARG A 260 -27.58 -5.87 5.84
N ARG A 261 -27.24 -4.63 5.53
CA ARG A 261 -26.39 -3.80 6.39
C ARG A 261 -27.14 -3.37 7.64
N TYR A 262 -26.48 -3.40 8.77
CA TYR A 262 -27.01 -2.86 10.02
C TYR A 262 -26.57 -1.40 10.17
N ASP A 263 -27.54 -0.51 10.30
CA ASP A 263 -27.29 0.91 10.55
C ASP A 263 -27.30 1.17 12.05
N CYS A 264 -26.14 1.53 12.60
CA CYS A 264 -25.95 1.82 14.02
C CYS A 264 -26.70 3.09 14.49
N HIS A 265 -26.98 4.04 13.59
CA HIS A 265 -27.70 5.28 13.94
C HIS A 265 -29.20 5.02 14.11
N THR A 266 -29.79 4.33 13.14
CA THR A 266 -31.22 3.99 13.17
C THR A 266 -31.50 2.71 13.95
N GLN A 267 -30.46 1.93 14.25
CA GLN A 267 -30.52 0.61 14.90
C GLN A 267 -31.41 -0.39 14.13
N THR A 268 -31.39 -0.31 12.80
CA THR A 268 -32.23 -1.14 11.92
C THR A 268 -31.40 -1.78 10.81
N LEU A 269 -31.94 -2.90 10.28
CA LEU A 269 -31.40 -3.48 9.05
C LEU A 269 -31.89 -2.69 7.84
N GLN A 270 -30.96 -2.31 6.99
CA GLN A 270 -31.23 -1.63 5.72
C GLN A 270 -31.87 -2.59 4.69
N PRO A 271 -32.40 -2.07 3.57
CA PRO A 271 -32.84 -2.92 2.47
C PRO A 271 -31.78 -3.93 2.04
N PRO A 272 -32.15 -5.12 1.53
CA PRO A 272 -31.19 -6.13 1.13
C PRO A 272 -30.30 -5.64 -0.02
N VAL A 273 -29.02 -5.99 0.05
CA VAL A 273 -28.04 -5.88 -1.02
C VAL A 273 -27.94 -7.26 -1.68
N GLU A 274 -28.10 -7.29 -3.00
CA GLU A 274 -27.96 -8.51 -3.81
C GLU A 274 -26.81 -8.33 -4.79
N LEU A 275 -25.88 -9.29 -4.83
CA LEU A 275 -24.76 -9.25 -5.77
C LEU A 275 -24.21 -10.66 -6.09
N MET A 276 -23.56 -10.76 -7.25
CA MET A 276 -22.66 -11.87 -7.56
C MET A 276 -21.25 -11.48 -7.12
N PRO A 277 -20.59 -12.28 -6.28
CA PRO A 277 -19.23 -11.98 -5.86
C PRO A 277 -18.26 -12.08 -7.03
N LYS A 278 -17.30 -11.18 -7.08
CA LYS A 278 -16.17 -11.24 -8.01
C LYS A 278 -15.20 -12.36 -7.61
N PRO A 279 -14.31 -12.79 -8.52
CA PRO A 279 -13.31 -13.82 -8.20
C PRO A 279 -12.44 -13.48 -6.97
N LEU A 280 -12.13 -12.19 -6.76
CA LEU A 280 -11.49 -11.72 -5.53
C LEU A 280 -12.53 -11.06 -4.63
N SER A 281 -12.61 -11.51 -3.39
CA SER A 281 -13.45 -10.92 -2.35
C SER A 281 -12.62 -10.56 -1.13
N ILE A 282 -12.80 -9.35 -0.63
CA ILE A 282 -12.12 -8.80 0.55
C ILE A 282 -13.15 -8.69 1.67
N VAL A 283 -12.85 -9.27 2.81
CA VAL A 283 -13.59 -9.07 4.06
C VAL A 283 -12.72 -8.22 4.98
N GLU A 284 -13.17 -7.02 5.33
CA GLU A 284 -12.42 -6.15 6.24
C GLU A 284 -13.22 -5.76 7.46
N GLY A 285 -12.54 -5.63 8.58
CA GLY A 285 -13.13 -5.13 9.83
C GLY A 285 -12.52 -5.78 11.06
N ALA A 286 -12.70 -5.16 12.21
CA ALA A 286 -12.44 -5.81 13.47
C ALA A 286 -13.34 -7.06 13.60
N TYR A 287 -12.79 -8.13 14.15
CA TYR A 287 -13.45 -9.44 14.32
C TYR A 287 -13.60 -10.26 13.02
N SER A 288 -13.07 -9.83 11.89
CA SER A 288 -13.12 -10.60 10.63
C SER A 288 -12.43 -11.96 10.77
N LEU A 289 -11.35 -12.06 11.56
CA LEU A 289 -10.65 -13.30 11.87
C LEU A 289 -11.13 -13.98 13.15
N HIS A 290 -12.40 -13.76 13.53
CA HIS A 290 -12.97 -14.52 14.65
C HIS A 290 -12.83 -16.04 14.39
N PRO A 291 -12.46 -16.87 15.40
CA PRO A 291 -12.20 -18.30 15.21
C PRO A 291 -13.29 -19.07 14.48
N SER A 292 -14.56 -18.67 14.64
CA SER A 292 -15.70 -19.30 13.93
C SER A 292 -15.79 -18.96 12.44
N LEU A 293 -15.03 -18.00 11.94
CA LEU A 293 -15.04 -17.54 10.55
C LEU A 293 -13.72 -17.85 9.82
N ALA A 294 -12.66 -18.11 10.56
CA ALA A 294 -11.29 -18.20 10.06
C ALA A 294 -11.10 -19.22 8.92
N ASP A 295 -11.77 -20.36 8.99
CA ASP A 295 -11.66 -21.44 7.99
C ASP A 295 -12.30 -21.09 6.62
N CYS A 296 -13.00 -19.94 6.54
CA CYS A 296 -13.62 -19.49 5.30
C CYS A 296 -12.68 -18.67 4.40
N TYR A 297 -11.50 -18.32 4.89
CA TYR A 297 -10.59 -17.43 4.19
C TYR A 297 -9.40 -18.18 3.57
N ASP A 298 -9.05 -17.80 2.36
CA ASP A 298 -7.88 -18.34 1.66
C ASP A 298 -6.59 -17.60 2.03
N LEU A 299 -6.70 -16.35 2.44
CA LEU A 299 -5.61 -15.48 2.84
C LEU A 299 -6.07 -14.54 3.95
N SER A 300 -5.26 -14.37 4.97
CA SER A 300 -5.55 -13.54 6.12
C SER A 300 -4.41 -12.58 6.43
N ALA A 301 -4.75 -11.32 6.72
CA ALA A 301 -3.80 -10.30 7.12
C ALA A 301 -4.28 -9.53 8.35
N VAL A 302 -3.37 -9.26 9.27
CA VAL A 302 -3.61 -8.40 10.44
C VAL A 302 -2.86 -7.10 10.27
N LEU A 303 -3.58 -5.97 10.37
CA LEU A 303 -2.97 -4.65 10.43
C LEU A 303 -2.59 -4.33 11.87
N ARG A 304 -1.29 -4.25 12.13
CA ARG A 304 -0.75 -3.86 13.43
C ARG A 304 -0.47 -2.36 13.43
N ILE A 305 -1.11 -1.65 14.36
CA ILE A 305 -0.94 -0.21 14.56
C ILE A 305 -0.41 0.06 15.97
N SER A 306 0.51 1.04 16.13
CA SER A 306 0.93 1.44 17.47
C SER A 306 -0.23 2.12 18.23
N PRO A 307 -0.30 1.96 19.57
CA PRO A 307 -1.33 2.61 20.39
C PRO A 307 -1.35 4.13 20.22
N GLU A 308 -0.18 4.76 20.07
CA GLU A 308 -0.02 6.20 19.89
C GLU A 308 -0.59 6.66 18.55
N LEU A 309 -0.32 5.94 17.47
CA LEU A 309 -0.86 6.22 16.15
C LEU A 309 -2.37 5.99 16.11
N GLN A 310 -2.85 4.90 16.70
CA GLN A 310 -4.28 4.61 16.82
C GLN A 310 -5.02 5.73 17.56
N HIS A 311 -4.51 6.14 18.71
CA HIS A 311 -5.08 7.22 19.51
C HIS A 311 -5.16 8.53 18.70
N ARG A 312 -4.07 8.93 18.05
CA ARG A 312 -4.00 10.13 17.20
C ARG A 312 -5.03 10.07 16.06
N ARG A 313 -5.12 8.94 15.35
CA ARG A 313 -6.05 8.75 14.23
C ARG A 313 -7.52 8.77 14.67
N ILE A 314 -7.84 8.16 15.82
CA ILE A 314 -9.19 8.17 16.40
C ILE A 314 -9.60 9.61 16.75
N LEU A 315 -8.73 10.36 17.44
CA LEU A 315 -9.00 11.78 17.77
C LEU A 315 -9.21 12.63 16.53
N THR A 316 -8.33 12.51 15.54
CA THR A 316 -8.38 13.32 14.30
C THR A 316 -9.64 13.03 13.49
N ARG A 317 -10.05 11.76 13.41
CA ARG A 317 -11.20 11.33 12.59
C ARG A 317 -12.53 11.65 13.23
N ASN A 318 -12.66 11.48 14.55
CA ASN A 318 -13.95 11.44 15.22
C ASN A 318 -14.22 12.65 16.13
N GLY A 319 -13.19 13.47 16.40
CA GLY A 319 -13.27 14.53 17.41
C GLY A 319 -13.27 13.98 18.85
N PRO A 320 -13.11 14.87 19.86
CA PRO A 320 -12.86 14.46 21.25
C PRO A 320 -14.01 13.65 21.87
N GLU A 321 -15.26 14.07 21.67
CA GLU A 321 -16.42 13.41 22.31
C GLU A 321 -16.62 11.97 21.83
N MET A 322 -16.53 11.73 20.52
CA MET A 322 -16.67 10.39 19.97
C MET A 322 -15.42 9.56 20.26
N ALA A 323 -14.23 10.17 20.26
CA ALA A 323 -12.98 9.50 20.59
C ALA A 323 -12.99 8.90 22.00
N GLU A 324 -13.58 9.59 22.99
CA GLU A 324 -13.75 9.07 24.35
C GLU A 324 -14.56 7.76 24.36
N ARG A 325 -15.60 7.66 23.54
CA ARG A 325 -16.37 6.41 23.40
C ARG A 325 -15.53 5.28 22.77
N PHE A 326 -14.63 5.61 21.83
CA PHE A 326 -13.68 4.62 21.30
C PHE A 326 -12.77 4.10 22.41
N PHE A 327 -12.18 4.98 23.20
CA PHE A 327 -11.22 4.61 24.25
C PHE A 327 -11.87 3.93 25.44
N SER A 328 -13.10 4.29 25.79
CA SER A 328 -13.81 3.69 26.94
C SER A 328 -14.57 2.40 26.62
N LEU A 329 -14.91 2.14 25.36
CA LEU A 329 -15.74 0.99 25.00
C LEU A 329 -15.14 0.12 23.90
N TRP A 330 -14.92 0.67 22.68
CA TRP A 330 -14.60 -0.16 21.53
C TRP A 330 -13.16 -0.67 21.53
N VAL A 331 -12.18 0.18 21.83
CA VAL A 331 -10.77 -0.25 21.91
C VAL A 331 -10.56 -1.31 22.99
N PRO A 332 -11.13 -1.20 24.21
CA PRO A 332 -11.09 -2.29 25.20
C PRO A 332 -11.72 -3.61 24.72
N LEU A 333 -12.85 -3.57 24.03
CA LEU A 333 -13.49 -4.76 23.47
C LEU A 333 -12.61 -5.42 22.38
N GLU A 334 -12.02 -4.62 21.51
CA GLU A 334 -11.06 -5.10 20.50
C GLU A 334 -9.82 -5.70 21.16
N THR A 335 -9.27 -5.05 22.18
CA THR A 335 -8.10 -5.55 22.93
C THR A 335 -8.41 -6.90 23.57
N ALA A 336 -9.53 -7.02 24.27
CA ALA A 336 -9.96 -8.28 24.87
C ALA A 336 -10.15 -9.41 23.83
N TYR A 337 -10.66 -9.06 22.65
CA TYR A 337 -10.77 -9.99 21.53
C TYR A 337 -9.40 -10.43 21.01
N PHE A 338 -8.47 -9.50 20.78
CA PHE A 338 -7.12 -9.81 20.29
C PHE A 338 -6.34 -10.67 21.30
N GLU A 339 -6.45 -10.37 22.60
CA GLU A 339 -5.82 -11.17 23.66
C GLU A 339 -6.40 -12.59 23.76
N ALA A 340 -7.71 -12.72 23.63
CA ALA A 340 -8.38 -14.02 23.77
C ALA A 340 -8.24 -14.93 22.55
N THR A 341 -8.12 -14.35 21.33
CA THR A 341 -8.18 -15.12 20.08
C THR A 341 -6.89 -15.16 19.30
N ASP A 342 -5.93 -14.27 19.62
CA ASP A 342 -4.63 -14.13 18.96
C ASP A 342 -4.71 -14.23 17.41
N PRO A 343 -5.43 -13.33 16.73
CA PRO A 343 -5.51 -13.36 15.27
C PRO A 343 -4.15 -13.13 14.59
N ALA A 344 -3.25 -12.39 15.24
CA ALA A 344 -1.91 -12.14 14.71
C ALA A 344 -1.03 -13.41 14.71
N GLY A 345 -1.16 -14.29 15.71
CA GLY A 345 -0.45 -15.57 15.74
C GLY A 345 -1.01 -16.62 14.79
N ARG A 346 -2.18 -16.36 14.17
CA ARG A 346 -2.88 -17.32 13.29
C ARG A 346 -3.04 -16.87 11.86
N CYS A 347 -2.77 -15.57 11.55
CA CYS A 347 -2.88 -15.04 10.21
C CYS A 347 -1.68 -15.40 9.33
N ASP A 348 -1.86 -15.30 8.02
CA ASP A 348 -0.78 -15.52 7.04
C ASP A 348 0.21 -14.34 7.02
N LEU A 349 -0.28 -13.11 7.24
CA LEU A 349 0.52 -11.90 7.15
C LEU A 349 0.22 -10.91 8.28
N ILE A 350 1.28 -10.31 8.82
CA ILE A 350 1.16 -9.13 9.68
C ILE A 350 1.72 -7.94 8.90
N LEU A 351 0.92 -6.90 8.78
CA LEU A 351 1.30 -5.66 8.13
C LEU A 351 1.46 -4.56 9.18
N GLU A 352 2.68 -4.06 9.34
CA GLU A 352 2.95 -2.94 10.23
C GLU A 352 2.46 -1.64 9.57
N VAL A 353 1.53 -0.96 10.22
CA VAL A 353 0.93 0.28 9.69
C VAL A 353 1.91 1.43 9.89
N PRO A 354 2.32 2.14 8.83
CA PRO A 354 3.27 3.24 8.95
C PRO A 354 2.66 4.44 9.69
N GLU A 355 3.53 5.21 10.35
CA GLU A 355 3.16 6.43 11.08
C GLU A 355 2.63 7.56 10.18
#